data_c68a00c5e0f3d4f09ea2629b08e98b08
#
_entry.id   c68a00c5e0f3d4f09ea2629b08e98b08
#
_cell.length_a   1.000
_cell.length_b   1.000
_cell.length_c   1.000
_cell.angle_alpha   90.00
_cell.angle_beta   90.00
_cell.angle_gamma   90.00
#
_symmetry.space_group_name_H-M   'P 1'
#
loop_
_entity.id
_entity.type
_entity.pdbx_description
1 polymer ?
#
loop_
_entity_poly.entity_id
_entity_poly.type
_entity_poly.pdbx_seq_one_letter_code
_entity_poly.pdbx_strand_id
1 'polypeptide(L)'
;MRTTYVLHIIRSGRGTLEIHNQKYELTAGDAFLLCPDVEAWYEADWEDPWSYMWVGFTGYRAQEYAGHAGFTKRTPIRKVNCGKELNSYIDGILEAHQLSYTDELKRNGYLMLFFATLMEDYKKIVPAIVNQHSYPGSVYVKHAMDYIAHHYREKIKISELADYIGVNR
;
A
#
# COMPACT_ATOMS: atom_id res chain seq x y z
N MET A 1 -19.82 -10.57 -6.35
CA MET A 1 -18.53 -10.94 -5.76
C MET A 1 -17.57 -9.80 -6.06
N ARG A 2 -16.82 -9.27 -5.08
CA ARG A 2 -15.91 -8.14 -5.28
C ARG A 2 -14.66 -8.62 -6.01
N THR A 3 -14.24 -7.91 -7.06
CA THR A 3 -13.05 -8.24 -7.85
C THR A 3 -11.87 -7.30 -7.56
N THR A 4 -12.11 -6.26 -6.74
CA THR A 4 -11.14 -5.21 -6.41
C THR A 4 -10.78 -5.24 -4.93
N TYR A 5 -9.58 -4.82 -4.61
CA TYR A 5 -9.21 -4.43 -3.24
C TYR A 5 -9.83 -3.07 -2.93
N VAL A 6 -10.32 -2.88 -1.71
CA VAL A 6 -10.80 -1.57 -1.24
C VAL A 6 -10.22 -1.31 0.13
N LEU A 7 -9.40 -0.27 0.25
CA LEU A 7 -8.85 0.18 1.52
C LEU A 7 -9.66 1.36 2.04
N HIS A 8 -10.18 1.23 3.26
CA HIS A 8 -10.90 2.27 3.98
C HIS A 8 -10.01 2.82 5.09
N ILE A 9 -10.10 4.13 5.33
CA ILE A 9 -9.40 4.83 6.42
C ILE A 9 -10.40 5.71 7.13
N ILE A 10 -10.61 5.46 8.42
CA ILE A 10 -11.60 6.17 9.23
C ILE A 10 -11.01 7.51 9.67
N ARG A 11 -11.72 8.59 9.38
CA ARG A 11 -11.32 9.98 9.70
C ARG A 11 -11.85 10.43 11.06
N SER A 12 -13.09 10.06 11.36
CA SER A 12 -13.79 10.45 12.59
C SER A 12 -14.91 9.46 12.88
N GLY A 13 -15.45 9.48 14.09
CA GLY A 13 -16.53 8.61 14.53
C GLY A 13 -16.08 7.17 14.67
N ARG A 14 -17.05 6.27 14.76
CA ARG A 14 -16.83 4.84 14.97
C ARG A 14 -17.83 3.98 14.17
N GLY A 15 -17.52 2.70 14.07
CA GLY A 15 -18.38 1.73 13.42
C GLY A 15 -17.86 0.31 13.61
N THR A 16 -18.51 -0.63 12.99
CA THR A 16 -18.22 -2.05 13.11
C THR A 16 -17.85 -2.66 11.78
N LEU A 17 -16.86 -3.53 11.78
CA LEU A 17 -16.49 -4.40 10.65
C LEU A 17 -16.63 -5.85 11.09
N GLU A 18 -17.39 -6.66 10.33
CA GLU A 18 -17.42 -8.11 10.46
C GLU A 18 -16.72 -8.75 9.27
N ILE A 19 -15.67 -9.51 9.55
CA ILE A 19 -14.86 -10.21 8.56
C ILE A 19 -14.29 -11.48 9.17
N HIS A 20 -14.25 -12.59 8.41
CA HIS A 20 -13.77 -13.90 8.90
C HIS A 20 -14.48 -14.37 10.18
N ASN A 21 -15.78 -14.12 10.30
CA ASN A 21 -16.60 -14.44 11.48
C ASN A 21 -16.13 -13.73 12.77
N GLN A 22 -15.40 -12.63 12.64
CA GLN A 22 -14.98 -11.79 13.75
C GLN A 22 -15.55 -10.39 13.60
N LYS A 23 -15.95 -9.80 14.72
CA LYS A 23 -16.48 -8.45 14.80
C LYS A 23 -15.45 -7.54 15.43
N TYR A 24 -15.19 -6.39 14.76
CA TYR A 24 -14.22 -5.39 15.19
C TYR A 24 -14.92 -4.04 15.34
N GLU A 25 -14.69 -3.37 16.44
CA GLU A 25 -15.05 -1.97 16.60
C GLU A 25 -13.90 -1.10 16.14
N LEU A 26 -14.16 -0.23 15.18
CA LEU A 26 -13.17 0.62 14.54
C LEU A 26 -13.49 2.08 14.78
N THR A 27 -12.44 2.89 14.96
CA THR A 27 -12.53 4.32 15.28
C THR A 27 -11.59 5.14 14.39
N ALA A 28 -11.59 6.45 14.55
CA ALA A 28 -10.69 7.34 13.83
C ALA A 28 -9.22 6.87 13.90
N GLY A 29 -8.55 6.86 12.75
CA GLY A 29 -7.19 6.35 12.58
C GLY A 29 -7.09 4.85 12.30
N ASP A 30 -8.18 4.07 12.44
CA ASP A 30 -8.20 2.70 11.96
C ASP A 30 -8.36 2.67 10.43
N ALA A 31 -7.68 1.72 9.80
CA ALA A 31 -7.85 1.41 8.40
C ALA A 31 -8.12 -0.08 8.22
N PHE A 32 -8.95 -0.42 7.23
CA PHE A 32 -9.26 -1.80 6.93
C PHE A 32 -9.29 -2.09 5.43
N LEU A 33 -8.75 -3.23 5.06
CA LEU A 33 -8.67 -3.71 3.68
C LEU A 33 -9.74 -4.77 3.41
N LEU A 34 -10.57 -4.52 2.43
CA LEU A 34 -11.47 -5.51 1.85
C LEU A 34 -10.79 -6.15 0.65
N CYS A 35 -10.44 -7.42 0.76
CA CYS A 35 -9.82 -8.19 -0.32
C CYS A 35 -10.88 -8.72 -1.31
N PRO A 36 -10.49 -9.00 -2.57
CA PRO A 36 -11.33 -9.77 -3.49
C PRO A 36 -11.75 -11.10 -2.88
N ASP A 37 -12.98 -11.52 -3.19
CA ASP A 37 -13.56 -12.81 -2.78
C ASP A 37 -13.63 -13.06 -1.27
N VAL A 38 -13.49 -12.00 -0.46
CA VAL A 38 -13.68 -12.05 0.99
C VAL A 38 -15.02 -11.41 1.33
N GLU A 39 -15.87 -12.17 2.00
CA GLU A 39 -17.13 -11.65 2.53
C GLU A 39 -16.84 -10.80 3.77
N ALA A 40 -17.40 -9.60 3.79
CA ALA A 40 -17.31 -8.68 4.89
C ALA A 40 -18.53 -7.79 4.94
N TRP A 41 -18.95 -7.48 6.14
CA TRP A 41 -20.03 -6.55 6.40
C TRP A 41 -19.51 -5.42 7.33
N TYR A 42 -19.95 -4.21 7.09
CA TYR A 42 -19.54 -3.08 7.93
C TYR A 42 -20.65 -2.04 7.99
N GLU A 43 -20.78 -1.40 9.15
CA GLU A 43 -21.76 -0.34 9.40
C GLU A 43 -21.20 0.76 10.29
N ALA A 44 -21.74 1.97 10.13
CA ALA A 44 -21.46 3.08 11.03
C ALA A 44 -22.21 2.89 12.34
N ASP A 45 -21.64 3.42 13.44
CA ASP A 45 -22.32 3.54 14.70
C ASP A 45 -23.52 4.51 14.57
N TRP A 46 -24.59 4.22 15.29
CA TRP A 46 -25.81 5.02 15.22
C TRP A 46 -25.67 6.41 15.86
N GLU A 47 -24.93 6.52 16.97
CA GLU A 47 -24.78 7.75 17.73
C GLU A 47 -23.59 8.60 17.24
N ASP A 48 -22.49 7.93 16.83
CA ASP A 48 -21.26 8.56 16.39
C ASP A 48 -20.78 7.93 15.05
N PRO A 49 -21.54 8.13 13.96
CA PRO A 49 -21.24 7.49 12.68
C PRO A 49 -19.88 7.91 12.14
N TRP A 50 -19.10 6.93 11.68
CA TRP A 50 -17.80 7.23 11.08
C TRP A 50 -17.90 8.00 9.76
N SER A 51 -16.91 8.87 9.57
CA SER A 51 -16.55 9.41 8.27
C SER A 51 -15.25 8.73 7.84
N TYR A 52 -15.19 8.26 6.61
CA TYR A 52 -14.02 7.58 6.08
C TYR A 52 -13.72 8.00 4.63
N MET A 53 -12.49 7.83 4.24
CA MET A 53 -12.06 7.84 2.85
C MET A 53 -11.75 6.42 2.40
N TRP A 54 -11.85 6.17 1.10
CA TRP A 54 -11.52 4.86 0.55
C TRP A 54 -10.88 4.98 -0.83
N VAL A 55 -10.10 3.97 -1.19
CA VAL A 55 -9.53 3.81 -2.51
C VAL A 55 -9.68 2.37 -2.96
N GLY A 56 -10.23 2.21 -4.17
CA GLY A 56 -10.31 0.91 -4.85
C GLY A 56 -9.14 0.74 -5.80
N PHE A 57 -8.52 -0.43 -5.80
CA PHE A 57 -7.38 -0.71 -6.67
C PHE A 57 -7.34 -2.18 -7.10
N THR A 58 -6.71 -2.41 -8.24
CA THR A 58 -6.45 -3.73 -8.81
C THR A 58 -5.05 -3.75 -9.42
N GLY A 59 -4.61 -4.90 -9.89
CA GLY A 59 -3.38 -5.04 -10.63
C GLY A 59 -2.53 -6.20 -10.15
N TYR A 60 -1.56 -6.55 -10.94
CA TYR A 60 -0.68 -7.69 -10.72
C TYR A 60 0.04 -7.66 -9.35
N ARG A 61 0.44 -6.46 -8.87
CA ARG A 61 1.14 -6.27 -7.60
C ARG A 61 0.25 -5.75 -6.47
N ALA A 62 -1.06 -5.68 -6.64
CA ALA A 62 -1.99 -5.12 -5.66
C ALA A 62 -1.87 -5.81 -4.28
N GLN A 63 -1.83 -7.14 -4.26
CA GLN A 63 -1.66 -7.92 -3.04
C GLN A 63 -0.31 -7.67 -2.36
N GLU A 64 0.76 -7.56 -3.15
CA GLU A 64 2.11 -7.31 -2.67
C GLU A 64 2.21 -5.92 -2.02
N TYR A 65 1.70 -4.88 -2.68
CA TYR A 65 1.69 -3.52 -2.14
C TYR A 65 0.86 -3.42 -0.85
N ALA A 66 -0.32 -4.04 -0.82
CA ALA A 66 -1.13 -4.10 0.39
C ALA A 66 -0.38 -4.81 1.53
N GLY A 67 0.31 -5.92 1.25
CA GLY A 67 1.11 -6.66 2.22
C GLY A 67 2.26 -5.83 2.79
N HIS A 68 3.02 -5.12 1.95
CA HIS A 68 4.08 -4.22 2.38
C HIS A 68 3.55 -3.01 3.17
N ALA A 69 2.32 -2.60 2.92
CA ALA A 69 1.62 -1.58 3.70
C ALA A 69 1.00 -2.13 5.00
N GLY A 70 1.22 -3.41 5.34
CA GLY A 70 0.76 -4.03 6.57
C GLY A 70 -0.66 -4.60 6.53
N PHE A 71 -1.23 -4.77 5.33
CA PHE A 71 -2.57 -5.33 5.15
C PHE A 71 -2.53 -6.66 4.40
N THR A 72 -3.14 -7.69 4.97
CA THR A 72 -3.29 -9.01 4.34
C THR A 72 -4.72 -9.52 4.53
N LYS A 73 -5.06 -10.63 3.85
CA LYS A 73 -6.34 -11.32 4.12
C LYS A 73 -6.50 -11.72 5.60
N ARG A 74 -5.41 -12.05 6.29
CA ARG A 74 -5.43 -12.50 7.70
C ARG A 74 -5.37 -11.33 8.68
N THR A 75 -4.73 -10.25 8.31
CA THR A 75 -4.56 -9.04 9.11
C THR A 75 -5.09 -7.84 8.32
N PRO A 76 -6.43 -7.75 8.14
CA PRO A 76 -7.03 -6.74 7.28
C PRO A 76 -7.11 -5.34 7.94
N ILE A 77 -6.82 -5.22 9.23
CA ILE A 77 -7.01 -4.00 10.02
C ILE A 77 -5.68 -3.56 10.63
N ARG A 78 -5.41 -2.25 10.61
CA ARG A 78 -4.36 -1.61 11.41
C ARG A 78 -4.64 -0.12 11.63
N LYS A 79 -3.96 0.47 12.62
CA LYS A 79 -3.86 1.93 12.77
C LYS A 79 -2.97 2.54 11.69
N VAL A 80 -3.34 3.72 11.18
CA VAL A 80 -2.54 4.56 10.28
C VAL A 80 -2.40 5.96 10.87
N ASN A 81 -1.18 6.52 10.81
CA ASN A 81 -0.86 7.84 11.37
C ASN A 81 -0.71 8.91 10.27
N CYS A 82 -0.67 8.51 9.01
CA CYS A 82 -0.47 9.37 7.83
C CYS A 82 -1.78 9.80 7.14
N GLY A 83 -2.93 9.72 7.82
CA GLY A 83 -4.25 9.92 7.22
C GLY A 83 -4.43 11.25 6.48
N LYS A 84 -3.84 12.36 6.96
CA LYS A 84 -3.90 13.67 6.29
C LYS A 84 -3.19 13.66 4.94
N GLU A 85 -2.02 13.05 4.88
CA GLU A 85 -1.21 12.93 3.66
C GLU A 85 -1.90 12.01 2.65
N LEU A 86 -2.43 10.89 3.11
CA LEU A 86 -3.22 9.97 2.27
C LEU A 86 -4.44 10.65 1.67
N ASN A 87 -5.10 11.54 2.42
CA ASN A 87 -6.23 12.31 1.91
C ASN A 87 -5.84 13.17 0.71
N SER A 88 -4.69 13.85 0.75
CA SER A 88 -4.26 14.71 -0.36
C SER A 88 -4.04 13.92 -1.65
N TYR A 89 -3.60 12.67 -1.58
CA TYR A 89 -3.47 11.82 -2.75
C TYR A 89 -4.84 11.37 -3.28
N ILE A 90 -5.80 11.08 -2.40
CA ILE A 90 -7.17 10.77 -2.82
C ILE A 90 -7.81 11.99 -3.50
N ASP A 91 -7.62 13.19 -2.96
CA ASP A 91 -8.11 14.42 -3.59
C ASP A 91 -7.50 14.59 -4.99
N GLY A 92 -6.19 14.34 -5.16
CA GLY A 92 -5.52 14.36 -6.46
C GLY A 92 -6.06 13.30 -7.44
N ILE A 93 -6.43 12.10 -6.94
CA ILE A 93 -7.10 11.06 -7.76
C ILE A 93 -8.48 11.55 -8.22
N LEU A 94 -9.24 12.19 -7.34
CA LEU A 94 -10.59 12.70 -7.65
C LEU A 94 -10.55 13.90 -8.62
N GLU A 95 -9.56 14.77 -8.52
CA GLU A 95 -9.34 15.88 -9.47
C GLU A 95 -9.01 15.37 -10.87
N ALA A 96 -8.31 14.26 -11.01
CA ALA A 96 -7.95 13.64 -12.27
C ALA A 96 -9.11 12.79 -12.82
N HIS A 97 -10.27 13.41 -13.10
CA HIS A 97 -11.53 12.71 -13.39
C HIS A 97 -11.83 12.52 -14.89
N GLN A 98 -11.02 13.08 -15.79
CA GLN A 98 -11.25 12.95 -17.22
C GLN A 98 -10.80 11.58 -17.75
N LEU A 99 -11.45 11.11 -18.81
CA LEU A 99 -11.07 9.91 -19.56
C LEU A 99 -9.95 10.25 -20.55
N SER A 100 -8.77 10.59 -20.02
CA SER A 100 -7.58 10.90 -20.78
C SER A 100 -6.38 10.11 -20.23
N TYR A 101 -5.39 9.85 -21.09
CA TYR A 101 -4.12 9.25 -20.66
C TYR A 101 -3.42 10.09 -19.60
N THR A 102 -3.52 11.41 -19.67
CA THR A 102 -2.93 12.31 -18.68
C THR A 102 -3.54 12.09 -17.30
N ASP A 103 -4.87 12.04 -17.21
CA ASP A 103 -5.53 11.83 -15.93
C ASP A 103 -5.41 10.40 -15.42
N GLU A 104 -5.35 9.41 -16.32
CA GLU A 104 -5.02 8.03 -15.97
C GLU A 104 -3.64 7.94 -15.31
N LEU A 105 -2.62 8.57 -15.91
CA LEU A 105 -1.27 8.61 -15.35
C LEU A 105 -1.22 9.33 -14.00
N LYS A 106 -1.96 10.44 -13.85
CA LYS A 106 -2.07 11.15 -12.56
C LYS A 106 -2.69 10.25 -11.48
N ARG A 107 -3.83 9.62 -11.77
CA ARG A 107 -4.48 8.68 -10.83
C ARG A 107 -3.53 7.56 -10.40
N ASN A 108 -2.81 6.96 -11.35
CA ASN A 108 -1.83 5.93 -11.05
C ASN A 108 -0.66 6.47 -10.23
N GLY A 109 -0.16 7.65 -10.54
CA GLY A 109 0.91 8.32 -9.80
C GLY A 109 0.51 8.60 -8.34
N TYR A 110 -0.65 9.18 -8.11
CA TYR A 110 -1.16 9.40 -6.76
C TYR A 110 -1.41 8.09 -5.99
N LEU A 111 -1.90 7.04 -6.68
CA LEU A 111 -2.07 5.73 -6.06
C LEU A 111 -0.71 5.12 -5.63
N MET A 112 0.34 5.30 -6.42
CA MET A 112 1.68 4.84 -6.05
C MET A 112 2.24 5.61 -4.85
N LEU A 113 2.07 6.93 -4.79
CA LEU A 113 2.46 7.76 -3.65
C LEU A 113 1.66 7.37 -2.39
N PHE A 114 0.37 7.13 -2.54
CA PHE A 114 -0.48 6.64 -1.45
C PHE A 114 0.07 5.36 -0.82
N PHE A 115 0.44 4.36 -1.63
CA PHE A 115 1.05 3.13 -1.11
C PHE A 115 2.44 3.35 -0.53
N ALA A 116 3.27 4.19 -1.13
CA ALA A 116 4.59 4.50 -0.60
C ALA A 116 4.49 5.08 0.82
N THR A 117 3.62 6.05 1.02
CA THR A 117 3.35 6.67 2.34
C THR A 117 2.82 5.66 3.36
N LEU A 118 1.89 4.77 2.96
CA LEU A 118 1.40 3.70 3.84
C LEU A 118 2.51 2.72 4.25
N MET A 119 3.40 2.37 3.33
CA MET A 119 4.53 1.48 3.63
C MET A 119 5.53 2.14 4.58
N GLU A 120 5.79 3.43 4.41
CA GLU A 120 6.64 4.20 5.33
C GLU A 120 6.03 4.31 6.73
N ASP A 121 4.72 4.55 6.82
CA ASP A 121 4.00 4.56 8.09
C ASP A 121 4.08 3.20 8.79
N TYR A 122 3.89 2.11 8.04
CA TYR A 122 3.98 0.75 8.58
C TYR A 122 5.38 0.40 9.08
N LYS A 123 6.44 0.79 8.37
CA LYS A 123 7.83 0.59 8.79
C LYS A 123 8.16 1.24 10.15
N LYS A 124 7.49 2.31 10.52
CA LYS A 124 7.68 2.98 11.82
C LYS A 124 7.08 2.18 12.98
N ILE A 125 6.11 1.32 12.71
CA ILE A 125 5.37 0.54 13.72
C ILE A 125 5.99 -0.84 13.93
N VAL A 126 6.55 -1.43 12.88
CA VAL A 126 7.17 -2.76 12.93
C VAL A 126 8.63 -2.65 13.35
N PRO A 127 9.07 -3.36 14.43
CA PRO A 127 10.48 -3.37 14.80
C PRO A 127 11.37 -3.84 13.65
N ALA A 128 12.58 -3.30 13.55
CA ALA A 128 13.56 -3.46 12.47
C ALA A 128 14.02 -4.91 12.11
N ILE A 129 13.33 -5.94 12.56
CA ILE A 129 13.59 -7.36 12.27
C ILE A 129 13.04 -7.77 10.88
N VAL A 130 12.16 -6.95 10.28
CA VAL A 130 11.67 -7.22 8.93
C VAL A 130 12.71 -6.73 7.93
N ASN A 131 13.39 -7.71 7.33
CA ASN A 131 14.42 -7.62 6.30
C ASN A 131 14.44 -6.30 5.51
N GLN A 132 15.62 -5.67 5.48
CA GLN A 132 15.95 -4.47 4.71
C GLN A 132 15.74 -4.62 3.18
N HIS A 133 15.43 -5.82 2.68
CA HIS A 133 15.21 -6.11 1.27
C HIS A 133 13.72 -6.21 0.97
N SER A 134 13.13 -5.11 0.48
CA SER A 134 11.70 -5.04 0.14
C SER A 134 11.36 -5.64 -1.22
N TYR A 135 12.34 -5.98 -2.06
CA TYR A 135 12.11 -6.54 -3.39
C TYR A 135 12.37 -8.05 -3.45
N PRO A 136 11.64 -8.81 -4.29
CA PRO A 136 12.00 -10.18 -4.61
C PRO A 136 13.45 -10.26 -5.11
N GLY A 137 14.18 -11.32 -4.73
CA GLY A 137 15.58 -11.50 -5.13
C GLY A 137 15.81 -11.40 -6.64
N SER A 138 14.82 -11.79 -7.45
CA SER A 138 14.84 -11.68 -8.92
C SER A 138 14.98 -10.24 -9.43
N VAL A 139 14.48 -9.24 -8.67
CA VAL A 139 14.62 -7.82 -9.05
C VAL A 139 16.06 -7.38 -8.89
N TYR A 140 16.72 -7.76 -7.78
CA TYR A 140 18.12 -7.45 -7.56
C TYR A 140 19.02 -8.12 -8.60
N VAL A 141 18.73 -9.38 -8.95
CA VAL A 141 19.45 -10.10 -10.01
C VAL A 141 19.29 -9.38 -11.36
N LYS A 142 18.09 -8.93 -11.71
CA LYS A 142 17.86 -8.21 -12.95
C LYS A 142 18.64 -6.90 -12.98
N HIS A 143 18.60 -6.08 -11.93
CA HIS A 143 19.38 -4.84 -11.83
C HIS A 143 20.88 -5.10 -11.91
N ALA A 144 21.39 -6.18 -11.28
CA ALA A 144 22.77 -6.57 -11.38
C ALA A 144 23.16 -6.93 -12.83
N MET A 145 22.33 -7.70 -13.52
CA MET A 145 22.56 -8.06 -14.93
C MET A 145 22.56 -6.83 -15.83
N ASP A 146 21.61 -5.91 -15.64
CA ASP A 146 21.52 -4.66 -16.38
C ASP A 146 22.79 -3.80 -16.17
N TYR A 147 23.26 -3.67 -14.92
CA TYR A 147 24.50 -2.96 -14.61
C TYR A 147 25.71 -3.59 -15.31
N ILE A 148 25.87 -4.90 -15.20
CA ILE A 148 26.95 -5.65 -15.85
C ILE A 148 26.89 -5.47 -17.37
N ALA A 149 25.71 -5.55 -17.98
CA ALA A 149 25.53 -5.39 -19.42
C ALA A 149 25.92 -3.99 -19.93
N HIS A 150 25.76 -2.96 -19.11
CA HIS A 150 26.18 -1.59 -19.47
C HIS A 150 27.67 -1.31 -19.23
N HIS A 151 28.29 -2.02 -18.26
CA HIS A 151 29.65 -1.73 -17.81
C HIS A 151 30.66 -2.88 -18.10
N TYR A 152 30.27 -3.91 -18.89
CA TYR A 152 31.11 -5.10 -19.12
C TYR A 152 32.48 -4.80 -19.76
N ARG A 153 32.67 -3.61 -20.36
CA ARG A 153 33.93 -3.16 -20.95
C ARG A 153 34.86 -2.52 -19.92
N GLU A 154 34.40 -2.29 -18.72
CA GLU A 154 35.11 -1.62 -17.64
C GLU A 154 35.40 -2.60 -16.50
N LYS A 155 36.30 -2.22 -15.59
CA LYS A 155 36.58 -3.03 -14.41
C LYS A 155 35.44 -2.84 -13.39
N ILE A 156 34.51 -3.78 -13.31
CA ILE A 156 33.40 -3.75 -12.35
C ILE A 156 33.90 -4.19 -10.97
N LYS A 157 33.68 -3.36 -9.94
CA LYS A 157 33.89 -3.74 -8.55
C LYS A 157 32.58 -4.21 -7.93
N ILE A 158 32.65 -5.30 -7.18
CA ILE A 158 31.47 -5.88 -6.51
C ILE A 158 30.84 -4.89 -5.53
N SER A 159 31.63 -4.03 -4.88
CA SER A 159 31.12 -2.98 -4.00
C SER A 159 30.26 -1.95 -4.75
N GLU A 160 30.71 -1.48 -5.93
CA GLU A 160 29.97 -0.54 -6.76
C GLU A 160 28.67 -1.16 -7.28
N LEU A 161 28.69 -2.44 -7.65
CA LEU A 161 27.50 -3.18 -8.03
C LEU A 161 26.53 -3.34 -6.85
N ALA A 162 27.02 -3.68 -5.66
CA ALA A 162 26.19 -3.82 -4.46
C ALA A 162 25.52 -2.49 -4.06
N ASP A 163 26.25 -1.39 -4.14
CA ASP A 163 25.72 -0.05 -3.89
C ASP A 163 24.66 0.34 -4.93
N TYR A 164 24.89 0.05 -6.21
CA TYR A 164 23.95 0.31 -7.30
C TYR A 164 22.62 -0.44 -7.12
N ILE A 165 22.67 -1.71 -6.73
CA ILE A 165 21.46 -2.53 -6.51
C ILE A 165 20.86 -2.37 -5.11
N GLY A 166 21.47 -1.56 -4.24
CA GLY A 166 20.96 -1.27 -2.89
C GLY A 166 21.04 -2.44 -1.91
N VAL A 167 22.01 -3.37 -2.08
CA VAL A 167 22.26 -4.46 -1.12
C VAL A 167 23.54 -4.16 -0.33
N ASN A 168 23.42 -4.19 1.00
CA ASN A 168 24.57 -4.11 1.90
C ASN A 168 25.23 -5.49 2.01
N ARG A 169 26.54 -5.50 2.24
CA ARG A 169 27.30 -6.72 2.54
C ARG A 169 26.95 -7.28 3.90
#